data_47f4265ee48cfb941411b4cd959fd55d
#
_entry.id   47f4265ee48cfb941411b4cd959fd55d
#
_cell.length_a   1.000
_cell.length_b   1.000
_cell.length_c   1.000
_cell.angle_alpha   90.00
_cell.angle_beta   90.00
_cell.angle_gamma   90.00
#
_symmetry.space_group_name_H-M   'P 1'
#
loop_
_entity.id
_entity.type
_entity.pdbx_description
1 polymer ?
#
loop_
_entity_poly.entity_id
_entity_poly.type
_entity_poly.pdbx_seq_one_letter_code
_entity_poly.pdbx_strand_id
1 'polypeptide(L)'
;MTHDNEAIVRHAYHTADGNVLDVAGFVGSFAEDGVFNDVVGQESYRGEQLGDVVLRMGKLLPDVHRELHRVTALGDVVAVELSIQGTFRGPLETPAGIVQPTGAKIDVPTADFWYLRDGKIETFNCYVGYSSMFAQMGLPPDFASAVAEPAAAAEVPA
;
A
#
# COMPACT_ATOMS: atom_id res chain seq x y z
N MET A 1 25.34 -9.89 16.37
CA MET A 1 25.30 -8.51 15.86
C MET A 1 23.84 -8.04 15.84
N THR A 2 23.55 -6.91 16.46
CA THR A 2 22.21 -6.33 16.46
C THR A 2 22.02 -5.57 15.16
N HIS A 3 20.94 -5.86 14.44
CA HIS A 3 20.56 -5.13 13.23
C HIS A 3 19.69 -3.93 13.57
N ASP A 4 19.84 -2.84 12.84
CA ASP A 4 18.93 -1.70 12.92
C ASP A 4 17.72 -1.97 12.01
N ASN A 5 16.72 -2.65 12.57
CA ASN A 5 15.54 -3.06 11.83
C ASN A 5 14.70 -1.87 11.36
N GLU A 6 14.67 -0.78 12.12
CA GLU A 6 13.99 0.44 11.69
C GLU A 6 14.64 1.03 10.44
N ALA A 7 15.97 1.11 10.40
CA ALA A 7 16.70 1.61 9.24
C ALA A 7 16.50 0.73 8.01
N ILE A 8 16.45 -0.59 8.19
CA ILE A 8 16.18 -1.55 7.11
C ILE A 8 14.79 -1.31 6.51
N VAL A 9 13.78 -1.14 7.35
CA VAL A 9 12.40 -0.90 6.91
C VAL A 9 12.27 0.47 6.22
N ARG A 10 12.87 1.52 6.78
CA ARG A 10 12.89 2.84 6.13
C ARG A 10 13.56 2.79 4.76
N HIS A 11 14.63 2.03 4.64
CA HIS A 11 15.32 1.82 3.36
C HIS A 11 14.42 1.08 2.36
N ALA A 12 13.70 0.05 2.79
CA ALA A 12 12.77 -0.67 1.93
C ALA A 12 11.68 0.26 1.37
N TYR A 13 11.09 1.13 2.18
CA TYR A 13 10.15 2.14 1.68
C TYR A 13 10.79 3.08 0.66
N HIS A 14 11.99 3.56 0.93
CA HIS A 14 12.71 4.46 0.04
C HIS A 14 12.97 3.84 -1.34
N THR A 15 13.37 2.57 -1.38
CA THR A 15 13.62 1.86 -2.64
C THR A 15 12.36 1.72 -3.51
N ALA A 16 11.19 1.67 -2.87
CA ALA A 16 9.91 1.49 -3.54
C ALA A 16 9.22 2.81 -3.94
N ASP A 17 9.73 3.96 -3.51
CA ASP A 17 9.20 5.26 -3.94
C ASP A 17 9.42 5.51 -5.42
N GLY A 18 8.47 6.17 -6.08
CA GLY A 18 8.44 6.31 -7.53
C GLY A 18 9.64 7.04 -8.12
N ASN A 19 10.21 8.02 -7.40
CA ASN A 19 11.38 8.76 -7.84
C ASN A 19 12.71 8.01 -7.65
N VAL A 20 12.71 6.89 -6.95
CA VAL A 20 13.86 6.00 -6.74
C VAL A 20 13.67 4.73 -7.56
N LEU A 21 12.60 4.02 -7.32
CA LEU A 21 12.17 2.77 -7.97
C LEU A 21 13.33 1.77 -8.13
N ASP A 22 14.02 1.52 -7.03
CA ASP A 22 15.08 0.53 -6.95
C ASP A 22 14.49 -0.84 -6.61
N VAL A 23 14.00 -1.53 -7.63
CA VAL A 23 13.32 -2.83 -7.49
C VAL A 23 14.26 -3.87 -6.90
N ALA A 24 15.50 -3.93 -7.36
CA ALA A 24 16.49 -4.88 -6.85
C ALA A 24 16.82 -4.62 -5.38
N GLY A 25 16.90 -3.35 -4.96
CA GLY A 25 17.11 -2.96 -3.58
C GLY A 25 15.95 -3.36 -2.68
N PHE A 26 14.71 -3.18 -3.16
CA PHE A 26 13.51 -3.63 -2.44
C PHE A 26 13.51 -5.15 -2.24
N VAL A 27 13.66 -5.91 -3.32
CA VAL A 27 13.69 -7.39 -3.27
C VAL A 27 14.84 -7.88 -2.41
N GLY A 28 16.01 -7.25 -2.51
CA GLY A 28 17.21 -7.59 -1.73
C GLY A 28 17.09 -7.35 -0.23
N SER A 29 16.09 -6.56 0.20
CA SER A 29 15.80 -6.35 1.63
C SER A 29 15.09 -7.54 2.27
N PHE A 30 14.50 -8.43 1.47
CA PHE A 30 13.79 -9.62 1.94
C PHE A 30 14.74 -10.81 2.11
N ALA A 31 14.39 -11.69 3.04
CA ALA A 31 14.97 -13.03 3.10
C ALA A 31 14.60 -13.82 1.83
N GLU A 32 15.36 -14.85 1.51
CA GLU A 32 15.15 -15.68 0.31
C GLU A 32 13.71 -16.25 0.28
N ASP A 33 13.19 -16.67 1.44
CA ASP A 33 11.82 -17.16 1.63
C ASP A 33 10.83 -16.09 2.08
N GLY A 34 11.22 -14.81 1.98
CA GLY A 34 10.42 -13.69 2.44
C GLY A 34 9.10 -13.54 1.67
N VAL A 35 8.08 -13.04 2.37
CA VAL A 35 6.74 -12.84 1.82
C VAL A 35 6.24 -11.42 2.06
N PHE A 36 5.62 -10.86 1.04
CA PHE A 36 4.81 -9.65 1.10
C PHE A 36 3.35 -10.06 1.01
N ASN A 37 2.58 -9.77 2.05
CA ASN A 37 1.13 -9.99 2.07
C ASN A 37 0.40 -8.66 1.93
N ASP A 38 -0.34 -8.49 0.86
CA ASP A 38 -1.39 -7.50 0.78
C ASP A 38 -2.63 -8.08 1.48
N VAL A 39 -2.74 -7.79 2.77
CA VAL A 39 -3.73 -8.47 3.63
C VAL A 39 -5.16 -8.08 3.22
N VAL A 40 -5.40 -6.80 2.93
CA VAL A 40 -6.72 -6.30 2.54
C VAL A 40 -7.10 -6.78 1.14
N GLY A 41 -6.15 -6.76 0.21
CA GLY A 41 -6.33 -7.27 -1.15
C GLY A 41 -6.33 -8.80 -1.25
N GLN A 42 -5.98 -9.51 -0.17
CA GLN A 42 -5.93 -10.98 -0.10
C GLN A 42 -4.96 -11.60 -1.11
N GLU A 43 -3.81 -10.97 -1.30
CA GLU A 43 -2.76 -11.46 -2.19
C GLU A 43 -1.43 -11.60 -1.43
N SER A 44 -0.61 -12.54 -1.86
CA SER A 44 0.74 -12.78 -1.31
C SER A 44 1.76 -12.87 -2.44
N TYR A 45 2.93 -12.31 -2.20
CA TYR A 45 4.00 -12.20 -3.18
C TYR A 45 5.29 -12.75 -2.62
N ARG A 46 6.01 -13.55 -3.43
CA ARG A 46 7.31 -14.15 -3.09
C ARG A 46 8.26 -14.09 -4.28
N GLY A 47 9.55 -14.12 -4.02
CA GLY A 47 10.56 -14.17 -5.07
C GLY A 47 10.47 -13.00 -6.03
N GLU A 48 10.42 -13.27 -7.31
CA GLU A 48 10.31 -12.24 -8.35
C GLU A 48 9.04 -11.40 -8.25
N GLN A 49 7.96 -11.95 -7.72
CA GLN A 49 6.69 -11.24 -7.52
C GLN A 49 6.83 -10.03 -6.58
N LEU A 50 7.83 -10.04 -5.68
CA LEU A 50 8.12 -8.88 -4.82
C LEU A 50 8.48 -7.64 -5.66
N GLY A 51 9.22 -7.83 -6.75
CA GLY A 51 9.55 -6.76 -7.69
C GLY A 51 8.34 -6.34 -8.53
N ASP A 52 7.53 -7.28 -8.93
CA ASP A 52 6.35 -7.02 -9.76
C ASP A 52 5.33 -6.12 -9.06
N VAL A 53 5.13 -6.31 -7.75
CA VAL A 53 4.20 -5.46 -6.98
C VAL A 53 4.69 -4.02 -6.88
N VAL A 54 5.99 -3.80 -6.74
CA VAL A 54 6.60 -2.46 -6.72
C VAL A 54 6.45 -1.78 -8.08
N LEU A 55 6.75 -2.50 -9.15
CA LEU A 55 6.60 -1.99 -10.52
C LEU A 55 5.14 -1.64 -10.85
N ARG A 56 4.21 -2.45 -10.42
CA ARG A 56 2.77 -2.23 -10.64
C ARG A 56 2.29 -0.96 -9.96
N MET A 57 2.69 -0.74 -8.71
CA MET A 57 2.38 0.49 -7.99
C MET A 57 3.03 1.71 -8.66
N GLY A 58 4.25 1.59 -9.14
CA GLY A 58 4.96 2.65 -9.87
C GLY A 58 4.33 3.00 -11.22
N LYS A 59 3.61 2.07 -11.85
CA LYS A 59 2.81 2.37 -13.06
C LYS A 59 1.53 3.10 -12.73
N LEU A 60 0.87 2.70 -11.65
CA LEU A 60 -0.39 3.31 -11.20
C LEU A 60 -0.17 4.73 -10.69
N LEU A 61 0.83 4.89 -9.84
CA LEU A 61 1.24 6.15 -9.22
C LEU A 61 2.74 6.37 -9.47
N PRO A 62 3.13 6.98 -10.61
CA PRO A 62 4.55 7.14 -10.96
C PRO A 62 5.36 7.96 -9.95
N ASP A 63 4.71 8.85 -9.23
CA ASP A 63 5.26 9.69 -8.17
C ASP A 63 4.98 9.13 -6.77
N VAL A 64 4.74 7.83 -6.63
CA VAL A 64 4.36 7.22 -5.36
C VAL A 64 5.40 7.51 -4.29
N HIS A 65 4.92 7.96 -3.13
CA HIS A 65 5.70 8.25 -1.93
C HIS A 65 4.99 7.67 -0.71
N ARG A 66 5.76 7.10 0.20
CA ARG A 66 5.25 6.63 1.49
C ARG A 66 5.68 7.61 2.57
N GLU A 67 4.73 8.42 3.01
CA GLU A 67 4.93 9.33 4.13
C GLU A 67 4.75 8.57 5.43
N LEU A 68 5.84 8.36 6.18
CA LEU A 68 5.83 7.59 7.42
C LEU A 68 5.48 8.52 8.58
N HIS A 69 4.29 8.34 9.17
CA HIS A 69 3.82 9.17 10.28
C HIS A 69 4.36 8.71 11.62
N ARG A 70 4.40 7.40 11.84
CA ARG A 70 4.93 6.79 13.06
C ARG A 70 5.58 5.47 12.74
N VAL A 71 6.79 5.27 13.24
CA VAL A 71 7.54 4.02 13.15
C VAL A 71 7.84 3.55 14.56
N THR A 72 7.44 2.33 14.88
CA THR A 72 7.68 1.71 16.18
C THR A 72 8.42 0.39 15.98
N ALA A 73 9.64 0.32 16.47
CA ALA A 73 10.46 -0.87 16.40
C ALA A 73 10.56 -1.53 17.79
N LEU A 74 10.25 -2.81 17.85
CA LEU A 74 10.39 -3.61 19.05
C LEU A 74 10.93 -4.99 18.68
N GLY A 75 12.19 -5.26 19.01
CA GLY A 75 12.85 -6.51 18.62
C GLY A 75 12.85 -6.68 17.11
N ASP A 76 12.33 -7.79 16.64
CA ASP A 76 12.28 -8.14 15.22
C ASP A 76 11.00 -7.66 14.52
N VAL A 77 10.23 -6.79 15.16
CA VAL A 77 8.99 -6.24 14.60
C VAL A 77 9.11 -4.73 14.42
N VAL A 78 8.73 -4.24 13.26
CA VAL A 78 8.60 -2.81 12.98
C VAL A 78 7.16 -2.54 12.51
N ALA A 79 6.42 -1.74 13.27
CA ALA A 79 5.07 -1.31 12.93
C ALA A 79 5.12 0.13 12.41
N VAL A 80 4.38 0.40 11.33
CA VAL A 80 4.41 1.70 10.67
C VAL A 80 3.00 2.18 10.37
N GLU A 81 2.70 3.40 10.79
CA GLU A 81 1.54 4.16 10.34
C GLU A 81 2.00 5.13 9.26
N LEU A 82 1.39 5.09 8.08
CA LEU A 82 1.83 5.86 6.94
C LEU A 82 0.68 6.27 6.03
N SER A 83 0.99 7.16 5.11
CA SER A 83 0.14 7.44 3.95
C SER A 83 0.86 7.04 2.67
N ILE A 84 0.16 6.37 1.77
CA ILE A 84 0.61 6.18 0.39
C ILE A 84 0.10 7.37 -0.41
N GLN A 85 1.00 8.16 -0.95
CA GLN A 85 0.71 9.37 -1.69
C GLN A 85 1.16 9.24 -3.13
N GLY A 86 0.47 9.92 -4.04
CA GLY A 86 0.85 9.96 -5.43
C GLY A 86 -0.24 10.54 -6.32
N THR A 87 -0.06 10.42 -7.62
CA THR A 87 -1.01 10.90 -8.62
C THR A 87 -1.48 9.74 -9.48
N PHE A 88 -2.78 9.56 -9.59
CA PHE A 88 -3.38 8.50 -10.41
C PHE A 88 -3.15 8.80 -11.90
N ARG A 89 -2.12 8.22 -12.48
CA ARG A 89 -1.69 8.44 -13.87
C ARG A 89 -1.63 7.18 -14.72
N GLY A 90 -1.56 6.00 -14.12
CA GLY A 90 -1.58 4.73 -14.81
C GLY A 90 -2.96 4.08 -14.76
N PRO A 91 -3.34 3.27 -15.75
CA PRO A 91 -4.62 2.58 -15.75
C PRO A 91 -4.72 1.59 -14.58
N LEU A 92 -5.90 1.50 -13.99
CA LEU A 92 -6.23 0.50 -12.98
C LEU A 92 -6.96 -0.66 -13.62
N GLU A 93 -6.37 -1.84 -13.61
CA GLU A 93 -7.02 -3.06 -14.07
C GLU A 93 -7.97 -3.60 -12.99
N THR A 94 -9.20 -3.90 -13.39
CA THR A 94 -10.22 -4.48 -12.51
C THR A 94 -10.88 -5.67 -13.21
N PRO A 95 -11.58 -6.57 -12.46
CA PRO A 95 -12.35 -7.66 -13.09
C PRO A 95 -13.43 -7.18 -14.07
N ALA A 96 -13.93 -5.96 -13.89
CA ALA A 96 -14.94 -5.35 -14.76
C ALA A 96 -14.35 -4.63 -15.97
N GLY A 97 -13.03 -4.42 -16.02
CA GLY A 97 -12.34 -3.69 -17.07
C GLY A 97 -11.32 -2.71 -16.55
N ILE A 98 -10.82 -1.84 -17.41
CA ILE A 98 -9.76 -0.89 -17.09
C ILE A 98 -10.37 0.46 -16.72
N VAL A 99 -10.00 0.98 -15.56
CA VAL A 99 -10.31 2.35 -15.14
C VAL A 99 -9.20 3.28 -15.63
N GLN A 100 -9.56 4.25 -16.45
CA GLN A 100 -8.60 5.21 -16.97
C GLN A 100 -8.17 6.20 -15.88
N PRO A 101 -6.89 6.63 -15.88
CA PRO A 101 -6.39 7.57 -14.91
C PRO A 101 -7.05 8.95 -15.05
N THR A 102 -7.29 9.59 -13.91
CA THR A 102 -7.94 10.91 -13.85
C THR A 102 -6.98 12.05 -13.49
N GLY A 103 -5.76 11.73 -13.08
CA GLY A 103 -4.83 12.71 -12.51
C GLY A 103 -5.17 13.09 -11.07
N ALA A 104 -6.08 12.35 -10.40
CA ALA A 104 -6.46 12.61 -9.02
C ALA A 104 -5.26 12.44 -8.07
N LYS A 105 -5.20 13.30 -7.06
CA LYS A 105 -4.24 13.15 -5.96
C LYS A 105 -4.70 12.06 -5.01
N ILE A 106 -3.80 11.15 -4.71
CA ILE A 106 -4.01 10.00 -3.84
C ILE A 106 -3.26 10.23 -2.54
N ASP A 107 -3.95 10.03 -1.43
CA ASP A 107 -3.40 10.12 -0.08
C ASP A 107 -4.15 9.12 0.81
N VAL A 108 -3.57 7.92 0.95
CA VAL A 108 -4.26 6.74 1.48
C VAL A 108 -3.70 6.34 2.83
N PRO A 109 -4.53 6.31 3.89
CA PRO A 109 -4.09 5.80 5.18
C PRO A 109 -3.76 4.32 5.07
N THR A 110 -2.62 3.94 5.63
CA THR A 110 -2.08 2.58 5.55
C THR A 110 -1.39 2.23 6.87
N ALA A 111 -1.43 0.98 7.24
CA ALA A 111 -0.66 0.44 8.35
C ALA A 111 0.10 -0.80 7.90
N ASP A 112 1.34 -0.90 8.29
CA ASP A 112 2.24 -1.96 7.87
C ASP A 112 2.92 -2.60 9.07
N PHE A 113 3.10 -3.92 9.00
CA PHE A 113 3.85 -4.70 9.98
C PHE A 113 4.94 -5.48 9.27
N TRP A 114 6.17 -5.22 9.71
CA TRP A 114 7.38 -5.85 9.18
C TRP A 114 7.97 -6.77 10.23
N TYR A 115 8.19 -8.02 9.86
CA TYR A 115 8.84 -9.01 10.69
C TYR A 115 10.18 -9.36 10.07
N LEU A 116 11.26 -9.20 10.85
CA LEU A 116 12.62 -9.41 10.36
C LEU A 116 13.28 -10.57 11.10
N ARG A 117 14.24 -11.17 10.45
CA ARG A 117 15.14 -12.17 11.02
C ARG A 117 16.54 -11.93 10.45
N ASP A 118 17.51 -11.78 11.35
CA ASP A 118 18.93 -11.57 10.98
C ASP A 118 19.13 -10.42 9.98
N GLY A 119 18.40 -9.31 10.16
CA GLY A 119 18.49 -8.13 9.30
C GLY A 119 17.84 -8.25 7.93
N LYS A 120 17.01 -9.28 7.71
CA LYS A 120 16.23 -9.48 6.48
C LYS A 120 14.75 -9.53 6.77
N ILE A 121 13.96 -9.00 5.85
CA ILE A 121 12.49 -9.02 5.96
C ILE A 121 12.01 -10.43 5.65
N GLU A 122 11.38 -11.05 6.64
CA GLU A 122 10.79 -12.39 6.55
C GLU A 122 9.32 -12.31 6.14
N THR A 123 8.59 -11.35 6.75
CA THR A 123 7.17 -11.13 6.45
C THR A 123 6.88 -9.64 6.44
N PHE A 124 6.23 -9.19 5.42
CA PHE A 124 5.68 -7.85 5.32
C PHE A 124 4.16 -7.95 5.16
N ASN A 125 3.42 -7.54 6.19
CA ASN A 125 1.97 -7.46 6.15
C ASN A 125 1.53 -6.01 5.93
N CYS A 126 0.93 -5.74 4.77
CA CYS A 126 0.49 -4.43 4.35
C CYS A 126 -1.03 -4.33 4.43
N TYR A 127 -1.52 -3.29 5.10
CA TYR A 127 -2.95 -3.00 5.27
C TYR A 127 -3.27 -1.66 4.61
N VAL A 128 -3.48 -1.69 3.30
CA VAL A 128 -3.81 -0.49 2.52
C VAL A 128 -5.27 -0.12 2.70
N GLY A 129 -5.55 1.15 2.92
CA GLY A 129 -6.91 1.69 2.96
C GLY A 129 -7.53 1.76 1.56
N TYR A 130 -7.80 0.63 0.92
CA TYR A 130 -8.26 0.58 -0.47
C TYR A 130 -9.58 1.31 -0.71
N SER A 131 -10.52 1.30 0.23
CA SER A 131 -11.77 2.04 0.08
C SER A 131 -11.53 3.53 -0.08
N SER A 132 -10.60 4.10 0.68
CA SER A 132 -10.17 5.49 0.52
C SER A 132 -9.47 5.73 -0.81
N MET A 133 -8.59 4.82 -1.22
CA MET A 133 -7.90 4.90 -2.51
C MET A 133 -8.89 4.92 -3.67
N PHE A 134 -9.82 3.98 -3.70
CA PHE A 134 -10.80 3.87 -4.77
C PHE A 134 -11.73 5.08 -4.81
N ALA A 135 -12.18 5.59 -3.65
CA ALA A 135 -12.98 6.81 -3.59
C ALA A 135 -12.23 8.01 -4.19
N GLN A 136 -10.95 8.16 -3.87
CA GLN A 136 -10.10 9.23 -4.43
C GLN A 136 -9.87 9.07 -5.95
N MET A 137 -9.87 7.84 -6.45
CA MET A 137 -9.81 7.53 -7.88
C MET A 137 -11.13 7.75 -8.63
N GLY A 138 -12.21 8.12 -7.92
CA GLY A 138 -13.54 8.28 -8.49
C GLY A 138 -14.38 6.99 -8.48
N LEU A 139 -14.01 6.02 -7.65
CA LEU A 139 -14.67 4.72 -7.51
C LEU A 139 -15.24 4.54 -6.09
N PRO A 140 -16.16 5.44 -5.62
CA PRO A 140 -16.73 5.30 -4.30
C PRO A 140 -17.62 4.04 -4.21
N PRO A 141 -17.90 3.54 -3.00
CA PRO A 141 -18.85 2.46 -2.82
C PRO A 141 -20.22 2.83 -3.38
N ASP A 142 -20.86 1.92 -4.09
CA ASP A 142 -22.19 2.09 -4.64
C ASP A 142 -23.25 1.48 -3.70
N PHE A 143 -23.59 2.21 -2.64
CA PHE A 143 -24.67 1.79 -1.74
C PHE A 143 -26.04 1.93 -2.37
N ALA A 144 -26.22 2.90 -3.29
CA ALA A 144 -27.51 3.20 -3.89
C ALA A 144 -28.10 2.01 -4.65
N SER A 145 -27.26 1.24 -5.36
CA SER A 145 -27.72 0.03 -6.07
C SER A 145 -27.93 -1.18 -5.16
N ALA A 146 -27.50 -1.13 -3.91
CA ALA A 146 -27.59 -2.23 -2.96
C ALA A 146 -28.73 -2.08 -1.95
N VAL A 147 -29.29 -0.88 -1.76
CA VAL A 147 -30.32 -0.64 -0.75
C VAL A 147 -31.68 -1.12 -1.25
N ALA A 148 -32.44 -1.80 -0.37
CA ALA A 148 -33.82 -2.22 -0.62
C ALA A 148 -34.83 -1.09 -0.38
N GLU A 149 -34.52 -0.19 0.56
CA GLU A 149 -35.38 0.95 0.92
C GLU A 149 -34.52 2.22 1.03
N PRO A 150 -35.00 3.37 0.52
CA PRO A 150 -34.28 4.63 0.71
C PRO A 150 -34.18 5.00 2.18
N ALA A 151 -33.08 5.66 2.56
CA ALA A 151 -32.98 6.24 3.90
C ALA A 151 -34.10 7.28 4.13
N ALA A 152 -34.63 7.35 5.35
CA ALA A 152 -35.54 8.42 5.74
C ALA A 152 -34.83 9.78 5.60
N ALA A 153 -35.53 10.81 5.09
CA ALA A 153 -34.99 12.15 5.04
C ALA A 153 -34.69 12.61 6.48
N ALA A 154 -33.48 13.20 6.68
CA ALA A 154 -33.18 13.82 7.95
C ALA A 154 -34.15 14.96 8.22
N GLU A 155 -34.86 14.94 9.39
CA GLU A 155 -35.68 16.08 9.80
C GLU A 155 -34.74 17.25 10.08
N VAL A 156 -34.92 18.34 9.35
CA VAL A 156 -34.23 19.60 9.65
C VAL A 156 -35.01 20.22 10.83
N PRO A 157 -34.36 20.44 11.99
CA PRO A 157 -35.03 21.13 13.10
C PRO A 157 -35.49 22.49 12.64
N ALA A 158 -36.73 22.83 12.99
CA ALA A 158 -37.31 24.14 12.66
C ALA A 158 -36.61 25.26 13.43
#